data_a878355e6507c61f22dede48dbef7669
#
_entry.id   a878355e6507c61f22dede48dbef7669
#
_cell.length_a   1.000
_cell.length_b   1.000
_cell.length_c   1.000
_cell.angle_alpha   90.00
_cell.angle_beta   90.00
_cell.angle_gamma   90.00
#
_symmetry.space_group_name_H-M   'P 1'
#
loop_
_entity.id
_entity.type
_entity.pdbx_description
1 polymer ?
#
loop_
_entity_poly.entity_id
_entity_poly.type
_entity_poly.pdbx_seq_one_letter_code
_entity_poly.pdbx_strand_id
1 'polypeptide(L)'
;MNENTAMPDEDRNPLLIDGPAGRIQLLIDAPAGPLRGVAMVSHPQPLLGGSPRHLVPLTLARRLSKAGWLAVRPSFRGVDGTEGEYAEGIGEAQDSQAVAAYLRERYPDLPLALVGFSFGAYVFARTARDLAQPAEAVVLMGLPVGTVPGGRHYEPMALPADCLLLHGEADEMAPLANLLDWARPEQRPVTLFAGANHFFKGCLDRAVDQVLAHLRSMERPLG
;
A
#
# COMPACT_ATOMS: atom_id res chain seq x y z
N MET A 1 -27.42 -21.99 -4.31
CA MET A 1 -28.04 -20.65 -4.25
C MET A 1 -26.87 -19.69 -4.03
N ASN A 2 -26.40 -19.03 -5.11
CA ASN A 2 -25.32 -18.05 -5.02
C ASN A 2 -25.92 -16.74 -4.49
N GLU A 3 -25.62 -16.41 -3.24
CA GLU A 3 -25.83 -15.05 -2.76
C GLU A 3 -24.80 -14.16 -3.46
N ASN A 4 -25.26 -13.49 -4.48
CA ASN A 4 -24.56 -12.40 -5.14
C ASN A 4 -24.49 -11.23 -4.15
N THR A 5 -23.49 -11.25 -3.25
CA THR A 5 -23.27 -10.16 -2.30
C THR A 5 -22.69 -9.00 -3.10
N ALA A 6 -23.58 -8.10 -3.55
CA ALA A 6 -23.18 -6.84 -4.17
C ALA A 6 -22.22 -6.11 -3.21
N MET A 7 -21.03 -5.78 -3.72
CA MET A 7 -20.02 -5.03 -2.95
C MET A 7 -20.56 -3.63 -2.60
N PRO A 8 -20.32 -3.12 -1.39
CA PRO A 8 -20.82 -1.81 -0.97
C PRO A 8 -20.24 -0.68 -1.83
N ASP A 9 -21.06 0.31 -2.11
CA ASP A 9 -20.70 1.58 -2.77
C ASP A 9 -19.78 2.40 -1.84
N GLU A 10 -18.60 2.74 -2.33
CA GLU A 10 -17.40 3.16 -1.58
C GLU A 10 -17.57 4.30 -0.57
N ASP A 11 -18.50 5.23 -0.81
CA ASP A 11 -18.66 6.42 0.02
C ASP A 11 -19.81 6.30 1.05
N ARG A 12 -20.66 5.26 0.94
CA ARG A 12 -21.88 5.17 1.73
C ARG A 12 -21.87 4.12 2.83
N ASN A 13 -20.99 3.11 2.75
CA ASN A 13 -20.94 2.07 3.80
C ASN A 13 -19.57 1.39 3.85
N PRO A 14 -18.57 1.96 4.55
CA PRO A 14 -17.27 1.35 4.70
C PRO A 14 -17.37 -0.01 5.40
N LEU A 15 -16.60 -0.99 4.98
CA LEU A 15 -16.52 -2.27 5.65
C LEU A 15 -15.68 -2.13 6.94
N LEU A 16 -16.19 -2.65 8.04
CA LEU A 16 -15.48 -2.76 9.30
C LEU A 16 -15.15 -4.22 9.57
N ILE A 17 -13.90 -4.50 9.88
CA ILE A 17 -13.43 -5.82 10.30
C ILE A 17 -12.78 -5.72 11.68
N ASP A 18 -12.68 -6.85 12.39
CA ASP A 18 -11.96 -6.92 13.66
C ASP A 18 -10.44 -6.90 13.41
N GLY A 19 -9.72 -6.17 14.24
CA GLY A 19 -8.27 -6.06 14.24
C GLY A 19 -7.66 -6.11 15.64
N PRO A 20 -6.32 -6.12 15.75
CA PRO A 20 -5.62 -6.24 17.04
C PRO A 20 -5.91 -5.12 18.05
N ALA A 21 -6.25 -3.92 17.60
CA ALA A 21 -6.52 -2.76 18.46
C ALA A 21 -7.98 -2.30 18.43
N GLY A 22 -8.88 -3.11 17.86
CA GLY A 22 -10.27 -2.78 17.65
C GLY A 22 -10.66 -2.90 16.18
N ARG A 23 -11.74 -2.22 15.76
CA ARG A 23 -12.23 -2.33 14.39
C ARG A 23 -11.36 -1.56 13.41
N ILE A 24 -11.17 -2.13 12.22
CA ILE A 24 -10.43 -1.53 11.11
C ILE A 24 -11.41 -1.20 9.99
N GLN A 25 -11.43 0.06 9.55
CA GLN A 25 -12.22 0.50 8.42
C GLN A 25 -11.49 0.23 7.11
N LEU A 26 -12.20 -0.37 6.16
CA LEU A 26 -11.74 -0.64 4.80
C LEU A 26 -12.58 0.13 3.80
N LEU A 27 -11.95 0.88 2.90
CA LEU A 27 -12.56 1.42 1.70
C LEU A 27 -12.24 0.48 0.53
N ILE A 28 -13.25 0.11 -0.26
CA ILE A 28 -13.12 -0.92 -1.29
C ILE A 28 -13.48 -0.35 -2.65
N ASP A 29 -12.53 -0.38 -3.58
CA ASP A 29 -12.72 -0.05 -4.99
C ASP A 29 -12.78 -1.35 -5.81
N ALA A 30 -13.99 -1.83 -6.06
CA ALA A 30 -14.21 -3.07 -6.80
C ALA A 30 -14.17 -2.84 -8.33
N PRO A 31 -13.58 -3.76 -9.12
CA PRO A 31 -13.66 -3.68 -10.57
C PRO A 31 -15.06 -4.05 -11.08
N ALA A 32 -15.42 -3.52 -12.26
CA ALA A 32 -16.69 -3.85 -12.92
C ALA A 32 -16.72 -5.26 -13.55
N GLY A 33 -15.57 -5.93 -13.66
CA GLY A 33 -15.41 -7.23 -14.30
C GLY A 33 -14.77 -8.28 -13.39
N PRO A 34 -14.30 -9.40 -13.96
CA PRO A 34 -13.66 -10.47 -13.19
C PRO A 34 -12.45 -9.98 -12.39
N LEU A 35 -12.29 -10.50 -11.18
CA LEU A 35 -11.15 -10.21 -10.32
C LEU A 35 -9.88 -10.90 -10.83
N ARG A 36 -8.80 -10.14 -10.93
CA ARG A 36 -7.45 -10.60 -11.27
C ARG A 36 -6.57 -10.80 -10.04
N GLY A 37 -6.88 -10.08 -8.96
CA GLY A 37 -6.16 -10.12 -7.70
C GLY A 37 -6.74 -9.14 -6.70
N VAL A 38 -6.16 -9.12 -5.52
CA VAL A 38 -6.48 -8.20 -4.43
C VAL A 38 -5.26 -7.31 -4.16
N ALA A 39 -5.45 -6.00 -4.13
CA ALA A 39 -4.39 -5.05 -3.82
C ALA A 39 -4.76 -4.24 -2.56
N MET A 40 -3.99 -4.39 -1.51
CA MET A 40 -4.04 -3.46 -0.39
C MET A 40 -3.30 -2.18 -0.77
N VAL A 41 -3.90 -1.02 -0.51
CA VAL A 41 -3.31 0.29 -0.81
C VAL A 41 -3.26 1.11 0.47
N SER A 42 -2.07 1.40 0.97
CA SER A 42 -1.91 2.18 2.20
C SER A 42 -1.75 3.67 1.95
N HIS A 43 -2.04 4.46 3.00
CA HIS A 43 -2.06 5.91 2.93
C HIS A 43 -0.86 6.55 3.68
N PRO A 44 -0.58 7.85 3.46
CA PRO A 44 0.53 8.54 4.11
C PRO A 44 0.27 8.78 5.60
N GLN A 45 1.21 9.49 6.25
CA GLN A 45 1.30 9.71 7.70
C GLN A 45 0.02 10.31 8.29
N PRO A 46 -0.66 9.58 9.21
CA PRO A 46 -1.88 10.04 9.88
C PRO A 46 -1.69 11.38 10.61
N LEU A 47 -0.59 11.53 11.32
CA LEU A 47 -0.29 12.75 12.10
C LEU A 47 -0.10 14.01 11.24
N LEU A 48 0.04 13.85 9.92
CA LEU A 48 0.13 14.93 8.94
C LEU A 48 -1.14 15.04 8.07
N GLY A 49 -2.27 14.47 8.53
CA GLY A 49 -3.53 14.49 7.81
C GLY A 49 -3.65 13.43 6.71
N GLY A 50 -2.76 12.43 6.72
CA GLY A 50 -2.84 11.30 5.78
C GLY A 50 -4.10 10.46 6.02
N SER A 51 -4.76 10.08 4.93
CA SER A 51 -5.94 9.22 4.97
C SER A 51 -6.05 8.39 3.69
N PRO A 52 -6.87 7.34 3.65
CA PRO A 52 -7.08 6.54 2.44
C PRO A 52 -7.77 7.32 1.31
N ARG A 53 -8.28 8.53 1.59
CA ARG A 53 -8.85 9.46 0.59
C ARG A 53 -7.84 10.45 0.03
N HIS A 54 -6.58 10.41 0.50
CA HIS A 54 -5.51 11.24 -0.06
C HIS A 54 -5.31 10.94 -1.56
N LEU A 55 -4.87 11.94 -2.34
CA LEU A 55 -4.79 11.86 -3.81
C LEU A 55 -4.04 10.60 -4.30
N VAL A 56 -2.89 10.25 -3.71
CA VAL A 56 -2.06 9.14 -4.19
C VAL A 56 -2.75 7.79 -3.97
N PRO A 57 -3.16 7.37 -2.74
CA PRO A 57 -3.87 6.09 -2.55
C PRO A 57 -5.19 6.02 -3.29
N LEU A 58 -5.94 7.14 -3.39
CA LEU A 58 -7.19 7.19 -4.16
C LEU A 58 -6.95 6.95 -5.66
N THR A 59 -5.91 7.58 -6.24
CA THR A 59 -5.56 7.39 -7.65
C THR A 59 -5.11 5.95 -7.91
N LEU A 60 -4.27 5.40 -7.03
CA LEU A 60 -3.84 3.99 -7.10
C LEU A 60 -5.06 3.06 -7.10
N ALA A 61 -5.94 3.18 -6.11
CA ALA A 61 -7.09 2.31 -5.95
C ALA A 61 -8.02 2.34 -7.16
N ARG A 62 -8.35 3.54 -7.67
CA ARG A 62 -9.20 3.70 -8.86
C ARG A 62 -8.56 3.11 -10.13
N ARG A 63 -7.23 3.24 -10.29
CA ARG A 63 -6.52 2.69 -11.45
C ARG A 63 -6.36 1.17 -11.35
N LEU A 64 -6.12 0.64 -10.15
CA LEU A 64 -6.09 -0.80 -9.87
C LEU A 64 -7.45 -1.44 -10.12
N SER A 65 -8.54 -0.84 -9.62
CA SER A 65 -9.90 -1.30 -9.88
C SER A 65 -10.22 -1.35 -11.38
N LYS A 66 -9.89 -0.30 -12.13
CA LYS A 66 -10.06 -0.31 -13.61
C LYS A 66 -9.23 -1.39 -14.30
N ALA A 67 -8.11 -1.82 -13.71
CA ALA A 67 -7.26 -2.89 -14.21
C ALA A 67 -7.70 -4.31 -13.77
N GLY A 68 -8.82 -4.44 -13.05
CA GLY A 68 -9.36 -5.73 -12.61
C GLY A 68 -8.92 -6.17 -11.21
N TRP A 69 -8.27 -5.31 -10.44
CA TRP A 69 -7.87 -5.60 -9.07
C TRP A 69 -8.91 -5.11 -8.07
N LEU A 70 -9.24 -5.93 -7.08
CA LEU A 70 -9.97 -5.44 -5.90
C LEU A 70 -9.02 -4.59 -5.08
N ALA A 71 -9.16 -3.27 -5.15
CA ALA A 71 -8.32 -2.37 -4.36
C ALA A 71 -8.96 -2.11 -3.00
N VAL A 72 -8.22 -2.42 -1.93
CA VAL A 72 -8.66 -2.27 -0.55
C VAL A 72 -7.76 -1.25 0.14
N ARG A 73 -8.36 -0.18 0.63
CA ARG A 73 -7.66 0.91 1.34
C ARG A 73 -8.01 0.85 2.84
N PRO A 74 -7.20 0.19 3.68
CA PRO A 74 -7.40 0.26 5.12
C PRO A 74 -7.09 1.65 5.64
N SER A 75 -7.91 2.15 6.56
CA SER A 75 -7.56 3.31 7.38
C SER A 75 -6.64 2.86 8.52
N PHE A 76 -5.55 3.59 8.74
CA PHE A 76 -4.67 3.32 9.89
C PHE A 76 -5.33 3.74 11.20
N ARG A 77 -4.76 3.31 12.32
CA ARG A 77 -5.23 3.61 13.68
C ARG A 77 -5.50 5.09 13.87
N GLY A 78 -6.66 5.43 14.45
CA GLY A 78 -7.09 6.80 14.69
C GLY A 78 -7.52 7.58 13.44
N VAL A 79 -7.64 6.93 12.28
CA VAL A 79 -8.12 7.55 11.04
C VAL A 79 -9.50 7.03 10.69
N ASP A 80 -10.40 7.91 10.32
CA ASP A 80 -11.80 7.62 9.96
C ASP A 80 -12.47 6.74 11.05
N GLY A 81 -12.97 5.54 10.67
CA GLY A 81 -13.62 4.59 11.58
C GLY A 81 -12.70 3.51 12.17
N THR A 82 -11.38 3.60 11.98
CA THR A 82 -10.43 2.66 12.57
C THR A 82 -10.11 3.03 14.00
N GLU A 83 -10.30 2.07 14.90
CA GLU A 83 -10.03 2.19 16.34
C GLU A 83 -8.52 2.09 16.65
N GLY A 84 -8.16 2.41 17.90
CA GLY A 84 -6.77 2.44 18.36
C GLY A 84 -6.06 3.77 18.14
N GLU A 85 -4.82 3.84 18.57
CA GLU A 85 -3.98 5.03 18.49
C GLU A 85 -2.79 4.78 17.59
N TYR A 86 -2.26 5.86 16.97
CA TYR A 86 -1.04 5.82 16.17
C TYR A 86 0.09 5.11 16.93
N ALA A 87 0.71 4.12 16.29
CA ALA A 87 1.70 3.22 16.90
C ALA A 87 2.99 3.11 16.07
N GLU A 88 3.45 4.22 15.48
CA GLU A 88 4.74 4.38 14.80
C GLU A 88 5.00 3.35 13.68
N GLY A 89 3.94 2.82 13.07
CA GLY A 89 4.00 1.81 12.01
C GLY A 89 4.09 0.37 12.52
N ILE A 90 4.24 0.15 13.82
CA ILE A 90 4.25 -1.21 14.41
C ILE A 90 2.83 -1.74 14.50
N GLY A 91 1.95 -1.02 15.16
CA GLY A 91 0.55 -1.40 15.31
C GLY A 91 -0.20 -1.38 13.98
N GLU A 92 0.08 -0.38 13.13
CA GLU A 92 -0.50 -0.27 11.78
C GLU A 92 -0.10 -1.47 10.90
N ALA A 93 1.11 -2.02 11.09
CA ALA A 93 1.54 -3.24 10.38
C ALA A 93 0.80 -4.48 10.90
N GLN A 94 0.55 -4.59 12.20
CA GLN A 94 -0.25 -5.68 12.78
C GLN A 94 -1.70 -5.63 12.26
N ASP A 95 -2.31 -4.45 12.20
CA ASP A 95 -3.63 -4.26 11.62
C ASP A 95 -3.64 -4.64 10.13
N SER A 96 -2.59 -4.25 9.38
CA SER A 96 -2.45 -4.60 7.96
C SER A 96 -2.30 -6.12 7.75
N GLN A 97 -1.65 -6.84 8.67
CA GLN A 97 -1.59 -8.31 8.66
C GLN A 97 -2.98 -8.92 8.88
N ALA A 98 -3.78 -8.37 9.82
CA ALA A 98 -5.16 -8.83 10.04
C ALA A 98 -6.02 -8.60 8.78
N VAL A 99 -5.88 -7.45 8.12
CA VAL A 99 -6.55 -7.17 6.84
C VAL A 99 -6.11 -8.16 5.77
N ALA A 100 -4.81 -8.44 5.64
CA ALA A 100 -4.29 -9.41 4.67
C ALA A 100 -4.85 -10.82 4.93
N ALA A 101 -4.91 -11.26 6.18
CA ALA A 101 -5.50 -12.54 6.56
C ALA A 101 -6.99 -12.62 6.18
N TYR A 102 -7.77 -11.58 6.51
CA TYR A 102 -9.18 -11.47 6.14
C TYR A 102 -9.39 -11.55 4.62
N LEU A 103 -8.55 -10.86 3.84
CA LEU A 103 -8.65 -10.87 2.38
C LEU A 103 -8.28 -12.22 1.77
N ARG A 104 -7.26 -12.90 2.30
CA ARG A 104 -6.86 -14.24 1.85
C ARG A 104 -7.91 -15.31 2.17
N GLU A 105 -8.58 -15.22 3.32
CA GLU A 105 -9.71 -16.11 3.64
C GLU A 105 -10.87 -15.94 2.65
N ARG A 106 -11.16 -14.69 2.26
CA ARG A 106 -12.26 -14.38 1.36
C ARG A 106 -11.94 -14.60 -0.12
N TYR A 107 -10.67 -14.50 -0.49
CA TYR A 107 -10.17 -14.62 -1.88
C TYR A 107 -8.94 -15.54 -1.95
N PRO A 108 -9.08 -16.83 -1.59
CA PRO A 108 -7.94 -17.72 -1.40
C PRO A 108 -7.15 -18.01 -2.69
N ASP A 109 -7.81 -17.92 -3.85
CA ASP A 109 -7.21 -18.23 -5.15
C ASP A 109 -6.63 -16.98 -5.86
N LEU A 110 -6.80 -15.80 -5.28
CA LEU A 110 -6.33 -14.57 -5.88
C LEU A 110 -4.99 -14.11 -5.29
N PRO A 111 -4.05 -13.59 -6.13
CA PRO A 111 -2.82 -13.01 -5.64
C PRO A 111 -3.10 -11.75 -4.80
N LEU A 112 -2.33 -11.58 -3.72
CA LEU A 112 -2.35 -10.41 -2.86
C LEU A 112 -1.17 -9.50 -3.16
N ALA A 113 -1.43 -8.24 -3.49
CA ALA A 113 -0.42 -7.20 -3.64
C ALA A 113 -0.48 -6.18 -2.49
N LEU A 114 0.68 -5.71 -2.04
CA LEU A 114 0.83 -4.61 -1.11
C LEU A 114 1.38 -3.38 -1.87
N VAL A 115 0.61 -2.31 -1.94
CA VAL A 115 0.98 -1.07 -2.62
C VAL A 115 0.99 0.05 -1.59
N GLY A 116 2.19 0.41 -1.10
CA GLY A 116 2.38 1.38 -0.03
C GLY A 116 2.81 2.76 -0.52
N PHE A 117 2.31 3.82 0.13
CA PHE A 117 2.75 5.19 -0.12
C PHE A 117 3.22 5.88 1.17
N SER A 118 4.44 6.49 1.13
CA SER A 118 4.98 7.28 2.24
C SER A 118 5.09 6.46 3.55
N PHE A 119 4.56 6.94 4.65
CA PHE A 119 4.42 6.18 5.90
C PHE A 119 3.76 4.82 5.65
N GLY A 120 2.75 4.75 4.79
CA GLY A 120 2.13 3.49 4.40
C GLY A 120 3.10 2.54 3.66
N ALA A 121 4.08 3.06 2.92
CA ALA A 121 5.13 2.23 2.35
C ALA A 121 6.00 1.61 3.45
N TYR A 122 6.34 2.35 4.50
CA TYR A 122 7.04 1.82 5.67
C TYR A 122 6.21 0.76 6.42
N VAL A 123 4.91 1.02 6.64
CA VAL A 123 3.99 0.06 7.25
C VAL A 123 3.92 -1.22 6.41
N PHE A 124 3.78 -1.11 5.09
CA PHE A 124 3.68 -2.29 4.21
C PHE A 124 5.01 -3.01 4.02
N ALA A 125 6.15 -2.33 4.12
CA ALA A 125 7.45 -2.99 4.21
C ALA A 125 7.51 -3.90 5.45
N ARG A 126 7.07 -3.41 6.60
CA ARG A 126 6.96 -4.17 7.85
C ARG A 126 5.94 -5.30 7.74
N THR A 127 4.77 -5.02 7.18
CA THR A 127 3.74 -6.04 6.92
C THR A 127 4.27 -7.15 6.03
N ALA A 128 4.92 -6.84 4.91
CA ALA A 128 5.47 -7.82 3.97
C ALA A 128 6.51 -8.75 4.62
N ARG A 129 7.36 -8.19 5.50
CA ARG A 129 8.35 -8.97 6.27
C ARG A 129 7.69 -9.99 7.19
N ASP A 130 6.60 -9.58 7.86
CA ASP A 130 6.01 -10.32 8.99
C ASP A 130 4.79 -11.17 8.58
N LEU A 131 4.35 -11.13 7.29
CA LEU A 131 3.28 -12.00 6.78
C LEU A 131 3.70 -13.47 6.81
N ALA A 132 2.85 -14.34 7.37
CA ALA A 132 3.07 -15.79 7.39
C ALA A 132 3.11 -16.39 5.97
N GLN A 133 2.25 -15.89 5.07
CA GLN A 133 2.28 -16.17 3.63
C GLN A 133 2.70 -14.89 2.91
N PRO A 134 3.83 -14.87 2.20
CA PRO A 134 4.31 -13.68 1.49
C PRO A 134 3.26 -13.12 0.52
N ALA A 135 3.22 -11.80 0.39
CA ALA A 135 2.46 -11.16 -0.68
C ALA A 135 3.13 -11.47 -2.04
N GLU A 136 2.30 -11.67 -3.07
CA GLU A 136 2.78 -11.99 -4.42
C GLU A 136 3.43 -10.79 -5.10
N ALA A 137 3.11 -9.57 -4.66
CA ALA A 137 3.78 -8.35 -5.10
C ALA A 137 3.87 -7.33 -3.97
N VAL A 138 4.99 -6.61 -3.90
CA VAL A 138 5.21 -5.48 -2.98
C VAL A 138 5.69 -4.28 -3.76
N VAL A 139 4.97 -3.17 -3.65
CA VAL A 139 5.31 -1.89 -4.28
C VAL A 139 5.35 -0.81 -3.21
N LEU A 140 6.45 -0.10 -3.11
CA LEU A 140 6.66 0.95 -2.12
C LEU A 140 7.02 2.27 -2.79
N MET A 141 6.15 3.27 -2.64
CA MET A 141 6.27 4.58 -3.25
C MET A 141 6.63 5.62 -2.19
N GLY A 142 7.71 6.39 -2.40
CA GLY A 142 8.18 7.40 -1.46
C GLY A 142 8.48 6.81 -0.09
N LEU A 143 9.15 5.63 -0.05
CA LEU A 143 9.49 4.93 1.18
C LEU A 143 10.42 5.78 2.05
N PRO A 144 10.02 6.18 3.27
CA PRO A 144 10.92 6.84 4.20
C PRO A 144 11.87 5.82 4.84
N VAL A 145 13.16 6.16 4.91
CA VAL A 145 14.21 5.36 5.55
C VAL A 145 15.09 6.29 6.39
N GLY A 146 15.50 5.83 7.55
CA GLY A 146 16.33 6.59 8.47
C GLY A 146 15.61 7.82 9.04
N THR A 147 16.35 8.84 9.42
CA THR A 147 15.78 10.07 9.96
C THR A 147 15.34 11.01 8.83
N VAL A 148 14.07 11.40 8.86
CA VAL A 148 13.46 12.31 7.88
C VAL A 148 13.22 13.69 8.49
N PRO A 149 12.94 14.73 7.69
CA PRO A 149 12.55 16.05 8.18
C PRO A 149 11.41 15.97 9.21
N GLY A 150 11.54 16.75 10.29
CA GLY A 150 10.63 16.67 11.45
C GLY A 150 11.04 15.63 12.50
N GLY A 151 12.21 14.99 12.35
CA GLY A 151 12.86 14.16 13.39
C GLY A 151 12.31 12.73 13.52
N ARG A 152 11.33 12.32 12.71
CA ARG A 152 10.87 10.93 12.71
C ARG A 152 11.94 10.01 12.14
N HIS A 153 12.09 8.86 12.76
CA HIS A 153 13.02 7.82 12.31
C HIS A 153 12.27 6.59 11.82
N TYR A 154 12.69 6.09 10.67
CA TYR A 154 12.13 4.89 10.04
C TYR A 154 13.22 3.83 9.91
N GLU A 155 13.15 2.83 10.79
CA GLU A 155 14.15 1.76 10.84
C GLU A 155 14.19 0.99 9.52
N PRO A 156 15.36 0.87 8.89
CA PRO A 156 15.51 0.05 7.67
C PRO A 156 15.16 -1.41 7.92
N MET A 157 14.57 -2.07 6.92
CA MET A 157 14.24 -3.49 7.03
C MET A 157 14.46 -4.23 5.72
N ALA A 158 14.64 -5.55 5.80
CA ALA A 158 14.71 -6.41 4.62
C ALA A 158 13.38 -6.39 3.87
N LEU A 159 13.46 -6.36 2.55
CA LEU A 159 12.32 -6.42 1.62
C LEU A 159 12.46 -7.63 0.69
N PRO A 160 11.37 -8.13 0.10
CA PRO A 160 11.43 -9.08 -1.00
C PRO A 160 12.37 -8.59 -2.12
N ALA A 161 13.07 -9.50 -2.77
CA ALA A 161 14.05 -9.15 -3.80
C ALA A 161 13.41 -8.46 -5.02
N ASP A 162 12.18 -8.81 -5.32
CA ASP A 162 11.35 -8.31 -6.41
C ASP A 162 10.47 -7.10 -6.03
N CYS A 163 10.66 -6.55 -4.83
CA CYS A 163 9.96 -5.35 -4.39
C CYS A 163 10.25 -4.18 -5.33
N LEU A 164 9.18 -3.58 -5.88
CA LEU A 164 9.29 -2.37 -6.71
C LEU A 164 9.38 -1.12 -5.82
N LEU A 165 10.49 -0.39 -5.92
CA LEU A 165 10.69 0.89 -5.26
C LEU A 165 10.51 2.04 -6.25
N LEU A 166 9.56 2.95 -5.98
CA LEU A 166 9.32 4.17 -6.77
C LEU A 166 9.59 5.40 -5.91
N HIS A 167 10.37 6.36 -6.44
CA HIS A 167 10.74 7.54 -5.65
C HIS A 167 10.82 8.80 -6.51
N GLY A 168 10.44 9.94 -5.93
CA GLY A 168 10.63 11.25 -6.55
C GLY A 168 12.05 11.75 -6.31
N GLU A 169 12.73 12.24 -7.36
CA GLU A 169 14.09 12.77 -7.24
C GLU A 169 14.16 13.96 -6.26
N ALA A 170 13.14 14.83 -6.27
CA ALA A 170 13.03 16.01 -5.42
C ALA A 170 12.10 15.78 -4.22
N ASP A 171 12.11 14.56 -3.65
CA ASP A 171 11.32 14.23 -2.46
C ASP A 171 11.94 14.88 -1.21
N GLU A 172 11.25 15.90 -0.69
CA GLU A 172 11.68 16.65 0.50
C GLU A 172 11.19 16.01 1.82
N MET A 173 10.22 15.09 1.76
CA MET A 173 9.63 14.44 2.94
C MET A 173 10.31 13.12 3.30
N ALA A 174 10.68 12.34 2.28
CA ALA A 174 11.48 11.13 2.40
C ALA A 174 12.74 11.31 1.53
N PRO A 175 13.85 11.84 2.07
CA PRO A 175 15.02 12.21 1.27
C PRO A 175 15.55 11.03 0.46
N LEU A 176 15.70 11.21 -0.86
CA LEU A 176 16.22 10.20 -1.77
C LEU A 176 17.58 9.65 -1.32
N ALA A 177 18.44 10.50 -0.75
CA ALA A 177 19.76 10.10 -0.26
C ALA A 177 19.66 8.96 0.77
N ASN A 178 18.71 9.06 1.71
CA ASN A 178 18.50 8.03 2.74
C ASN A 178 18.10 6.68 2.10
N LEU A 179 17.19 6.72 1.12
CA LEU A 179 16.75 5.53 0.41
C LEU A 179 17.91 4.87 -0.36
N LEU A 180 18.72 5.68 -1.08
CA LEU A 180 19.86 5.18 -1.86
C LEU A 180 20.96 4.62 -0.95
N ASP A 181 21.25 5.25 0.19
CA ASP A 181 22.22 4.76 1.14
C ASP A 181 21.83 3.40 1.72
N TRP A 182 20.54 3.23 2.00
CA TRP A 182 20.01 1.94 2.44
C TRP A 182 19.97 0.88 1.30
N ALA A 183 19.61 1.27 0.08
CA ALA A 183 19.46 0.34 -1.04
C ALA A 183 20.82 -0.14 -1.63
N ARG A 184 21.86 0.69 -1.49
CA ARG A 184 23.18 0.47 -2.14
C ARG A 184 23.88 -0.81 -1.71
N PRO A 185 23.95 -1.22 -0.43
CA PRO A 185 24.61 -2.45 -0.02
C PRO A 185 24.02 -3.71 -0.68
N GLU A 186 22.73 -3.72 -0.91
CA GLU A 186 22.00 -4.83 -1.54
C GLU A 186 21.81 -4.65 -3.05
N GLN A 187 22.35 -3.56 -3.63
CA GLN A 187 22.19 -3.20 -5.05
C GLN A 187 20.72 -3.20 -5.52
N ARG A 188 19.80 -2.77 -4.64
CA ARG A 188 18.36 -2.77 -4.93
C ARG A 188 18.03 -1.76 -6.04
N PRO A 189 17.29 -2.16 -7.08
CA PRO A 189 16.79 -1.25 -8.07
C PRO A 189 15.82 -0.22 -7.46
N VAL A 190 15.97 1.04 -7.86
CA VAL A 190 15.05 2.14 -7.51
C VAL A 190 14.64 2.85 -8.78
N THR A 191 13.36 2.92 -9.06
CA THR A 191 12.82 3.69 -10.18
C THR A 191 12.63 5.13 -9.74
N LEU A 192 13.39 6.05 -10.33
CA LEU A 192 13.35 7.48 -10.04
C LEU A 192 12.48 8.22 -11.05
N PHE A 193 11.70 9.16 -10.53
CA PHE A 193 10.95 10.13 -11.32
C PHE A 193 11.66 11.48 -11.25
N ALA A 194 12.32 11.87 -12.35
CA ALA A 194 13.12 13.08 -12.43
C ALA A 194 12.28 14.33 -12.10
N GLY A 195 12.77 15.16 -11.17
CA GLY A 195 12.12 16.39 -10.70
C GLY A 195 10.82 16.18 -9.91
N ALA A 196 10.37 14.94 -9.69
CA ALA A 196 9.14 14.68 -8.95
C ALA A 196 9.35 14.90 -7.45
N ASN A 197 8.35 15.49 -6.80
CA ASN A 197 8.29 15.62 -5.35
C ASN A 197 7.70 14.34 -4.70
N HIS A 198 7.55 14.35 -3.37
CA HIS A 198 6.99 13.24 -2.59
C HIS A 198 5.64 12.71 -3.10
N PHE A 199 4.78 13.60 -3.61
CA PHE A 199 3.43 13.25 -4.08
C PHE A 199 3.37 12.94 -5.58
N PHE A 200 4.51 12.82 -6.26
CA PHE A 200 4.60 12.59 -7.71
C PHE A 200 3.81 13.63 -8.52
N LYS A 201 3.82 14.89 -8.09
CA LYS A 201 3.09 15.97 -8.77
C LYS A 201 3.50 16.06 -10.26
N GLY A 202 2.50 16.00 -11.14
CA GLY A 202 2.71 16.07 -12.59
C GLY A 202 3.13 14.75 -13.25
N CYS A 203 3.45 13.70 -12.48
CA CYS A 203 3.83 12.39 -13.01
C CYS A 203 3.15 11.20 -12.28
N LEU A 204 2.16 11.46 -11.43
CA LEU A 204 1.49 10.41 -10.64
C LEU A 204 0.90 9.31 -11.54
N ASP A 205 0.27 9.65 -12.66
CA ASP A 205 -0.27 8.65 -13.59
C ASP A 205 0.82 7.72 -14.13
N ARG A 206 2.00 8.27 -14.47
CA ARG A 206 3.15 7.46 -14.91
C ARG A 206 3.68 6.55 -13.80
N ALA A 207 3.71 7.04 -12.55
CA ALA A 207 4.09 6.22 -11.42
C ALA A 207 3.10 5.06 -11.22
N VAL A 208 1.81 5.32 -11.31
CA VAL A 208 0.76 4.28 -11.26
C VAL A 208 0.87 3.30 -12.44
N ASP A 209 1.23 3.75 -13.64
CA ASP A 209 1.48 2.86 -14.78
C ASP A 209 2.63 1.87 -14.51
N GLN A 210 3.69 2.29 -13.79
CA GLN A 210 4.76 1.38 -13.36
C GLN A 210 4.24 0.34 -12.35
N VAL A 211 3.40 0.76 -11.39
CA VAL A 211 2.74 -0.18 -10.46
C VAL A 211 1.93 -1.22 -11.24
N LEU A 212 1.07 -0.79 -12.16
CA LEU A 212 0.26 -1.69 -12.96
C LEU A 212 1.09 -2.62 -13.86
N ALA A 213 2.20 -2.13 -14.40
CA ALA A 213 3.12 -2.95 -15.20
C ALA A 213 3.77 -4.04 -14.35
N HIS A 214 4.22 -3.69 -13.13
CA HIS A 214 4.79 -4.63 -12.18
C HIS A 214 3.79 -5.72 -11.78
N LEU A 215 2.55 -5.35 -11.43
CA LEU A 215 1.52 -6.32 -11.07
C LEU A 215 1.17 -7.26 -12.24
N ARG A 216 1.11 -6.76 -13.48
CA ARG A 216 0.90 -7.61 -14.66
C ARG A 216 2.01 -8.63 -14.88
N SER A 217 3.25 -8.30 -14.54
CA SER A 217 4.37 -9.25 -14.68
C SER A 217 4.31 -10.42 -13.69
N MET A 218 3.53 -10.27 -12.59
CA MET A 218 3.30 -11.29 -11.58
C MET A 218 2.09 -12.19 -11.88
N GLU A 219 1.25 -11.80 -12.85
CA GLU A 219 0.12 -12.62 -13.27
C GLU A 219 0.63 -13.88 -13.95
N ARG A 220 0.22 -15.06 -13.42
CA ARG A 220 0.49 -16.31 -14.14
C ARG A 220 -0.27 -16.29 -15.47
N PRO A 221 0.33 -16.75 -16.58
CA PRO A 221 -0.41 -16.94 -17.82
C PRO A 221 -1.65 -17.80 -17.50
N LEU A 222 -2.83 -17.33 -17.86
CA LEU A 222 -4.02 -18.16 -17.85
C LEU A 222 -3.74 -19.31 -18.81
N GLY A 223 -3.49 -20.51 -18.25
CA GLY A 223 -3.25 -21.74 -18.99
C GLY A 223 -4.48 -22.18 -19.77
#